data_c8e7d7b2f2f9dbd6d2066306475ca218
#
_entry.id   c8e7d7b2f2f9dbd6d2066306475ca218
#
_cell.length_a   1.000
_cell.length_b   1.000
_cell.length_c   1.000
_cell.angle_alpha   90.00
_cell.angle_beta   90.00
_cell.angle_gamma   90.00
#
_symmetry.space_group_name_H-M   'P 1'
#
loop_
_entity.id
_entity.type
_entity.pdbx_description
1 polymer ?
#
loop_
_entity_poly.entity_id
_entity_poly.type
_entity_poly.pdbx_seq_one_letter_code
_entity_poly.pdbx_strand_id
1 'polypeptide(L)'
;MKISFSATNPCHIYDQALSLFDLGHLGTFFSGYPRWRLKPPVGMPVVPVSSRTLITYGFQRMPEWLRPPDDKLFRWQDRGFDQSVASRLTRERTDMIHGLPGQALETFRRAKALGI
;
A
#
# COMPACT_ATOMS: atom_id res chain seq x y z
N MET A 1 -1.34 -20.76 2.13
CA MET A 1 -1.12 -19.71 1.12
C MET A 1 -1.11 -18.36 1.81
N LYS A 2 -0.16 -17.51 1.46
CA LYS A 2 -0.05 -16.16 2.02
C LYS A 2 -0.41 -15.14 0.94
N ILE A 3 -1.43 -14.34 1.21
CA ILE A 3 -1.92 -13.31 0.31
C ILE A 3 -1.54 -11.95 0.88
N SER A 4 -0.81 -11.16 0.10
CA SER A 4 -0.42 -9.80 0.47
C SER A 4 -1.29 -8.78 -0.25
N PHE A 5 -1.45 -7.62 0.35
CA PHE A 5 -2.25 -6.54 -0.20
C PHE A 5 -1.44 -5.26 -0.25
N SER A 6 -1.72 -4.42 -1.25
CA SER A 6 -1.16 -3.08 -1.30
C SER A 6 -2.25 -2.07 -1.64
N ALA A 7 -2.37 -1.03 -0.83
CA ALA A 7 -3.35 0.03 -1.03
C ALA A 7 -2.87 1.32 -0.38
N THR A 8 -2.94 2.44 -1.11
CA THR A 8 -2.63 3.75 -0.54
C THR A 8 -3.69 4.16 0.48
N ASN A 9 -4.95 3.81 0.22
CA ASN A 9 -6.07 4.05 1.13
C ASN A 9 -6.62 2.73 1.65
N PRO A 10 -6.72 2.53 2.97
CA PRO A 10 -7.37 1.36 3.52
C PRO A 10 -8.88 1.50 3.43
N CYS A 11 -9.43 1.07 2.33
CA CYS A 11 -10.88 0.99 2.14
C CYS A 11 -11.37 -0.42 2.48
N HIS A 12 -12.33 -0.95 1.73
CA HIS A 12 -12.79 -2.33 1.89
C HIS A 12 -11.67 -3.39 1.78
N ILE A 13 -10.55 -3.05 1.15
CA ILE A 13 -9.39 -3.95 1.06
C ILE A 13 -8.79 -4.24 2.44
N TYR A 14 -8.80 -3.25 3.32
CA TYR A 14 -8.35 -3.46 4.70
C TYR A 14 -9.23 -4.47 5.43
N ASP A 15 -10.54 -4.42 5.22
CA ASP A 15 -11.46 -5.40 5.81
C ASP A 15 -11.20 -6.81 5.28
N GLN A 16 -10.88 -6.95 4.00
CA GLN A 16 -10.48 -8.22 3.43
C GLN A 16 -9.19 -8.73 4.05
N ALA A 17 -8.21 -7.85 4.24
CA ALA A 17 -6.95 -8.21 4.87
C ALA A 17 -7.14 -8.65 6.32
N LEU A 18 -8.01 -7.99 7.07
CA LEU A 18 -8.35 -8.40 8.44
C LEU A 18 -8.96 -9.80 8.47
N SER A 19 -9.87 -10.11 7.55
CA SER A 19 -10.47 -11.44 7.46
C SER A 19 -9.44 -12.51 7.16
N LEU A 20 -8.50 -12.24 6.25
CA LEU A 20 -7.43 -13.18 5.92
C LEU A 20 -6.43 -13.32 7.07
N PHE A 21 -6.20 -12.26 7.83
CA PHE A 21 -5.36 -12.33 9.02
C PHE A 21 -5.98 -13.27 10.06
N ASP A 22 -7.28 -13.15 10.31
CA ASP A 22 -7.98 -14.03 11.24
C ASP A 22 -7.93 -15.50 10.80
N LEU A 23 -7.92 -15.75 9.49
CA LEU A 23 -7.81 -17.10 8.94
C LEU A 23 -6.37 -17.61 8.83
N GLY A 24 -5.38 -16.79 9.12
CA GLY A 24 -3.97 -17.17 9.04
C GLY A 24 -3.38 -17.14 7.64
N HIS A 25 -4.02 -16.47 6.69
CA HIS A 25 -3.60 -16.42 5.29
C HIS A 25 -3.04 -15.08 4.84
N LEU A 26 -2.92 -14.11 5.73
CA LEU A 26 -2.36 -12.81 5.37
C LEU A 26 -0.83 -12.88 5.31
N GLY A 27 -0.24 -12.47 4.17
CA GLY A 27 1.20 -12.30 4.02
C GLY A 27 1.65 -10.97 4.63
N THR A 28 1.46 -9.87 3.89
CA THR A 28 1.78 -8.52 4.34
C THR A 28 0.75 -7.55 3.80
N PHE A 29 0.36 -6.58 4.61
CA PHE A 29 -0.48 -5.47 4.17
C PHE A 29 0.39 -4.22 4.01
N PHE A 30 0.63 -3.80 2.78
CA PHE A 30 1.36 -2.57 2.47
C PHE A 30 0.37 -1.42 2.43
N SER A 31 0.50 -0.47 3.34
CA SER A 31 -0.45 0.60 3.52
C SER A 31 0.17 1.96 3.24
N GLY A 32 -0.56 2.82 2.53
CA GLY A 32 -0.21 4.22 2.39
C GLY A 32 -0.50 5.03 3.66
N TYR A 33 -1.31 4.49 4.58
CA TYR A 33 -1.58 5.13 5.85
C TYR A 33 -0.54 4.71 6.90
N PRO A 34 -0.15 5.63 7.80
CA PRO A 34 0.73 5.26 8.91
C PRO A 34 0.03 4.31 9.88
N ARG A 35 0.81 3.52 10.57
CA ARG A 35 0.30 2.48 11.48
C ARG A 35 -0.60 3.03 12.58
N TRP A 36 -0.27 4.20 13.13
CA TRP A 36 -1.06 4.82 14.19
C TRP A 36 -2.47 5.23 13.71
N ARG A 37 -2.64 5.52 12.43
CA ARG A 37 -3.94 5.86 11.85
C ARG A 37 -4.75 4.61 11.50
N LEU A 38 -4.08 3.55 11.10
CA LEU A 38 -4.71 2.30 10.70
C LEU A 38 -5.16 1.48 11.91
N LYS A 39 -4.41 1.54 13.01
CA LYS A 39 -4.68 0.82 14.27
C LYS A 39 -4.89 -0.69 14.05
N PRO A 40 -3.93 -1.39 13.44
CA PRO A 40 -4.11 -2.81 13.15
C PRO A 40 -4.13 -3.66 14.44
N PRO A 41 -4.77 -4.85 14.41
CA PRO A 41 -4.67 -5.79 15.52
C PRO A 41 -3.24 -6.18 15.82
N VAL A 42 -2.98 -6.59 17.06
CA VAL A 42 -1.65 -7.06 17.47
C VAL A 42 -1.23 -8.26 16.64
N GLY A 43 -0.01 -8.24 16.13
CA GLY A 43 0.54 -9.32 15.33
C GLY A 43 0.22 -9.27 13.85
N MET A 44 -0.65 -8.36 13.39
CA MET A 44 -0.93 -8.21 11.98
C MET A 44 0.28 -7.65 11.23
N PRO A 45 0.75 -8.31 10.15
CA PRO A 45 1.93 -7.86 9.41
C PRO A 45 1.57 -6.69 8.49
N VAL A 46 1.68 -5.47 9.01
CA VAL A 46 1.44 -4.22 8.29
C VAL A 46 2.76 -3.52 8.07
N VAL A 47 3.05 -3.15 6.82
CA VAL A 47 4.22 -2.34 6.47
C VAL A 47 3.71 -0.99 5.96
N PRO A 48 3.86 0.08 6.74
CA PRO A 48 3.47 1.41 6.29
C PRO A 48 4.46 1.95 5.26
N VAL A 49 3.93 2.42 4.14
CA VAL A 49 4.68 3.09 3.07
C VAL A 49 4.04 4.46 2.89
N SER A 50 4.19 5.32 3.88
CA SER A 50 3.36 6.50 4.05
C SER A 50 4.05 7.84 3.79
N SER A 51 5.35 7.87 3.45
CA SER A 51 6.08 9.12 3.30
C SER A 51 5.44 10.07 2.27
N ARG A 52 5.17 9.59 1.07
CA ARG A 52 4.54 10.40 0.03
C ARG A 52 3.07 10.71 0.34
N THR A 53 2.36 9.77 0.96
CA THR A 53 0.97 9.99 1.39
C THR A 53 0.86 11.13 2.39
N LEU A 54 1.75 11.17 3.37
CA LEU A 54 1.78 12.24 4.36
C LEU A 54 2.14 13.60 3.73
N ILE A 55 3.06 13.62 2.78
CA ILE A 55 3.39 14.84 2.03
C ILE A 55 2.18 15.31 1.23
N THR A 56 1.46 14.40 0.58
CA THR A 56 0.24 14.73 -0.15
C THR A 56 -0.81 15.35 0.76
N TYR A 57 -1.03 14.79 1.94
CA TYR A 57 -1.95 15.38 2.91
C TYR A 57 -1.52 16.80 3.35
N GLY A 58 -0.22 17.00 3.53
CA GLY A 58 0.31 18.33 3.84
C GLY A 58 -0.03 19.34 2.74
N PHE A 59 0.17 18.98 1.48
CA PHE A 59 -0.16 19.84 0.35
C PHE A 59 -1.66 20.12 0.25
N GLN A 60 -2.51 19.14 0.51
CA GLN A 60 -3.97 19.32 0.45
C GLN A 60 -4.50 20.31 1.49
N ARG A 61 -3.76 20.55 2.57
CA ARG A 61 -4.10 21.55 3.59
C ARG A 61 -3.59 22.96 3.24
N MET A 62 -2.80 23.09 2.19
CA MET A 62 -2.28 24.37 1.74
C MET A 62 -3.29 25.08 0.83
N PRO A 63 -3.21 26.43 0.69
CA PRO A 63 -4.01 27.15 -0.30
C PRO A 63 -3.77 26.63 -1.71
N GLU A 64 -4.79 26.69 -2.58
CA GLU A 64 -4.70 26.18 -3.95
C GLU A 64 -3.52 26.72 -4.74
N TRP A 65 -3.18 27.99 -4.54
CA TRP A 65 -2.10 28.65 -5.28
C TRP A 65 -0.70 28.17 -4.88
N LEU A 66 -0.58 27.45 -3.74
CA LEU A 66 0.69 26.89 -3.27
C LEU A 66 0.86 25.41 -3.54
N ARG A 67 -0.21 24.70 -3.90
CA ARG A 67 -0.15 23.26 -4.07
C ARG A 67 -0.08 22.85 -5.55
N PRO A 68 0.60 21.73 -5.86
CA PRO A 68 0.57 21.17 -7.21
C PRO A 68 -0.84 20.75 -7.61
N PRO A 69 -1.14 20.61 -8.91
CA PRO A 69 -2.41 20.05 -9.37
C PRO A 69 -2.66 18.68 -8.75
N ASP A 70 -3.90 18.42 -8.34
CA ASP A 70 -4.26 17.19 -7.62
C ASP A 70 -3.92 15.92 -8.41
N ASP A 71 -4.17 15.90 -9.73
CA ASP A 71 -3.86 14.75 -10.57
C ASP A 71 -2.38 14.40 -10.58
N LYS A 72 -1.51 15.41 -10.65
CA LYS A 72 -0.06 15.22 -10.61
C LYS A 72 0.41 14.76 -9.23
N LEU A 73 -0.18 15.33 -8.18
CA LEU A 73 0.17 15.00 -6.81
C LEU A 73 -0.19 13.54 -6.48
N PHE A 74 -1.39 13.10 -6.83
CA PHE A 74 -1.82 11.72 -6.61
C PHE A 74 -1.04 10.74 -7.46
N ARG A 75 -0.72 11.09 -8.69
CA ARG A 75 0.11 10.25 -9.56
C ARG A 75 1.52 10.07 -9.00
N TRP A 76 2.11 11.13 -8.48
CA TRP A 76 3.41 11.08 -7.82
C TRP A 76 3.37 10.21 -6.55
N GLN A 77 2.31 10.38 -5.74
CA GLN A 77 2.08 9.57 -4.54
C GLN A 77 1.97 8.08 -4.89
N ASP A 78 1.10 7.75 -5.84
CA ASP A 78 0.82 6.37 -6.20
C ASP A 78 2.05 5.68 -6.81
N ARG A 79 2.80 6.40 -7.64
CA ARG A 79 4.03 5.87 -8.22
C ARG A 79 5.09 5.57 -7.15
N GLY A 80 5.26 6.46 -6.19
CA GLY A 80 6.22 6.24 -5.10
C GLY A 80 5.81 5.11 -4.19
N PHE A 81 4.54 5.01 -3.89
CA PHE A 81 3.97 3.89 -3.14
C PHE A 81 4.23 2.56 -3.85
N ASP A 82 3.90 2.49 -5.13
CA ASP A 82 4.08 1.28 -5.95
C ASP A 82 5.55 0.84 -6.01
N GLN A 83 6.46 1.76 -6.26
CA GLN A 83 7.91 1.46 -6.28
C GLN A 83 8.40 0.97 -4.92
N SER A 84 7.93 1.55 -3.83
CA SER A 84 8.33 1.16 -2.48
C SER A 84 7.79 -0.22 -2.10
N VAL A 85 6.56 -0.53 -2.48
CA VAL A 85 5.98 -1.87 -2.27
C VAL A 85 6.76 -2.90 -3.09
N ALA A 86 7.04 -2.59 -4.36
CA ALA A 86 7.80 -3.49 -5.23
C ALA A 86 9.17 -3.84 -4.62
N SER A 87 9.86 -2.86 -4.04
CA SER A 87 11.18 -3.07 -3.44
C SER A 87 11.15 -3.93 -2.17
N ARG A 88 9.99 -3.98 -1.49
CA ARG A 88 9.80 -4.74 -0.24
C ARG A 88 9.13 -6.08 -0.43
N LEU A 89 8.64 -6.38 -1.62
CA LEU A 89 7.94 -7.63 -1.90
C LEU A 89 8.93 -8.79 -1.92
N THR A 90 8.61 -9.86 -1.18
CA THR A 90 9.42 -11.08 -1.15
C THR A 90 8.55 -12.30 -1.38
N ARG A 91 9.12 -13.31 -2.04
CA ARG A 91 8.43 -14.57 -2.28
C ARG A 91 8.16 -15.36 -1.00
N GLU A 92 9.03 -15.23 -0.01
CA GLU A 92 8.90 -15.96 1.25
C GLU A 92 7.63 -15.60 2.02
N ARG A 93 7.17 -14.36 1.86
CA ARG A 93 6.00 -13.83 2.60
C ARG A 93 4.76 -13.68 1.73
N THR A 94 4.86 -13.95 0.43
CA THR A 94 3.78 -13.66 -0.50
C THR A 94 3.66 -14.74 -1.57
N ASP A 95 2.54 -15.44 -1.57
CA ASP A 95 2.18 -16.36 -2.65
C ASP A 95 1.31 -15.66 -3.70
N MET A 96 0.55 -14.66 -3.29
CA MET A 96 -0.31 -13.88 -4.17
C MET A 96 -0.33 -12.43 -3.69
N ILE A 97 -0.28 -11.49 -4.63
CA ILE A 97 -0.38 -10.06 -4.34
C ILE A 97 -1.66 -9.48 -4.93
N HIS A 98 -2.41 -8.74 -4.12
CA HIS A 98 -3.59 -8.01 -4.52
C HIS A 98 -3.31 -6.52 -4.43
N GLY A 99 -3.38 -5.82 -5.55
CA GLY A 99 -3.14 -4.38 -5.62
C GLY A 99 -4.29 -3.66 -6.32
N LEU A 100 -4.32 -2.34 -6.16
CA LEU A 100 -5.33 -1.49 -6.79
C LEU A 100 -4.86 -0.95 -8.14
N PRO A 101 -5.76 -0.72 -9.09
CA PRO A 101 -5.41 -0.08 -10.37
C PRO A 101 -4.73 1.28 -10.13
N GLY A 102 -3.70 1.57 -10.92
CA GLY A 102 -2.94 2.81 -10.82
C GLY A 102 -1.88 2.84 -9.73
N GLN A 103 -1.82 1.83 -8.87
CA GLN A 103 -0.94 1.79 -7.70
C GLN A 103 -0.06 0.53 -7.63
N ALA A 104 -0.08 -0.32 -8.64
CA ALA A 104 0.49 -1.65 -8.52
C ALA A 104 1.28 -2.15 -9.73
N LEU A 105 1.58 -1.30 -10.70
CA LEU A 105 2.28 -1.72 -11.92
C LEU A 105 3.66 -2.29 -11.61
N GLU A 106 4.49 -1.56 -10.89
CA GLU A 106 5.84 -2.01 -10.53
C GLU A 106 5.79 -3.18 -9.55
N THR A 107 4.80 -3.17 -8.65
CA THR A 107 4.54 -4.28 -7.74
C THR A 107 4.25 -5.57 -8.50
N PHE A 108 3.40 -5.52 -9.52
CA PHE A 108 3.08 -6.69 -10.33
C PHE A 108 4.25 -7.15 -11.18
N ARG A 109 5.02 -6.22 -11.73
CA ARG A 109 6.25 -6.55 -12.46
C ARG A 109 7.25 -7.29 -11.55
N ARG A 110 7.42 -6.81 -10.34
CA ARG A 110 8.30 -7.44 -9.36
C ARG A 110 7.77 -8.80 -8.93
N ALA A 111 6.47 -8.91 -8.70
CA ALA A 111 5.82 -10.18 -8.37
C ALA A 111 6.06 -11.21 -9.46
N LYS A 112 5.87 -10.85 -10.71
CA LYS A 112 6.12 -11.73 -11.84
C LYS A 112 7.58 -12.18 -11.90
N ALA A 113 8.52 -11.28 -11.66
CA ALA A 113 9.94 -11.60 -11.61
C ALA A 113 10.29 -12.55 -10.46
N LEU A 114 9.55 -12.49 -9.35
CA LEU A 114 9.73 -13.38 -8.21
C LEU A 114 8.98 -14.71 -8.33
N GLY A 115 8.19 -14.89 -9.39
CA GLY A 115 7.39 -16.09 -9.58
C GLY A 115 6.11 -16.13 -8.75
N ILE A 116 5.62 -14.96 -8.36
CA ILE A 116 4.37 -14.81 -7.60
C ILE A 116 3.16 -14.75 -8.55
#